data_c1ba96b604235d1f25596577ee52a5bb
#
_entry.id   c1ba96b604235d1f25596577ee52a5bb
#
_cell.length_a   1.000
_cell.length_b   1.000
_cell.length_c   1.000
_cell.angle_alpha   90.00
_cell.angle_beta   90.00
_cell.angle_gamma   90.00
#
_symmetry.space_group_name_H-M   'P 1'
#
loop_
_entity.id
_entity.type
_entity.pdbx_description
1 polymer ?
#
loop_
_entity_poly.entity_id
_entity_poly.type
_entity_poly.pdbx_seq_one_letter_code
_entity_poly.pdbx_strand_id
1 'polypeptide(L)'
;MLGAASLMAVMAAGLAACDGKAPGAAARPSFKGVDITGAEYARTLALTDAGGQARTLADYKGKVVLVFFGYTQCPDVCPTTMAELAEIKRQLGADGARVQGIFVTVDPERDSAPLLKAYMANFGPDMVGLRGTPDEIKAAAKEFKVFFSKVPGKTATSYTVDHTAGSYVFDAKGKVRLFTRYGSGTQALIDDLKILLAEPV
;
A
#
# COMPACT_ATOMS: atom_id res chain seq x y z
N MET A 1 -40.06 55.51 -63.31
CA MET A 1 -38.63 55.44 -63.09
C MET A 1 -38.39 54.50 -61.88
N LEU A 2 -37.68 53.45 -62.10
CA LEU A 2 -37.59 52.27 -61.31
C LEU A 2 -36.84 52.49 -59.94
N GLY A 3 -37.42 52.03 -58.83
CA GLY A 3 -36.83 51.96 -57.53
C GLY A 3 -36.64 50.47 -57.14
N ALA A 4 -35.41 50.06 -57.06
CA ALA A 4 -35.04 48.70 -56.69
C ALA A 4 -35.12 48.50 -55.15
N ALA A 5 -35.89 47.54 -54.70
CA ALA A 5 -35.94 47.09 -53.29
C ALA A 5 -34.94 45.97 -53.08
N SER A 6 -33.93 46.20 -52.24
CA SER A 6 -32.96 45.17 -51.80
C SER A 6 -33.50 44.43 -50.57
N LEU A 7 -33.77 43.14 -50.74
CA LEU A 7 -34.06 42.23 -49.64
C LEU A 7 -32.70 41.82 -48.96
N MET A 8 -32.52 42.20 -47.70
CA MET A 8 -31.49 41.64 -46.85
C MET A 8 -31.99 40.35 -46.15
N ALA A 9 -31.47 39.21 -46.57
CA ALA A 9 -31.69 37.94 -45.89
C ALA A 9 -30.74 37.81 -44.72
N VAL A 10 -31.28 37.81 -43.52
CA VAL A 10 -30.51 37.53 -42.28
C VAL A 10 -30.38 36.02 -42.12
N MET A 11 -29.20 35.48 -42.37
CA MET A 11 -28.87 34.11 -42.01
C MET A 11 -28.59 34.03 -40.49
N ALA A 12 -29.51 33.46 -39.74
CA ALA A 12 -29.31 33.06 -38.37
C ALA A 12 -28.54 31.70 -38.36
N ALA A 13 -27.23 31.76 -38.16
CA ALA A 13 -26.42 30.58 -37.94
C ALA A 13 -26.69 30.07 -36.51
N GLY A 14 -27.41 28.96 -36.39
CA GLY A 14 -27.61 28.24 -35.12
C GLY A 14 -26.33 27.59 -34.69
N LEU A 15 -25.73 28.07 -33.58
CA LEU A 15 -24.70 27.36 -32.86
C LEU A 15 -25.34 26.15 -32.15
N ALA A 16 -25.26 24.96 -32.76
CA ALA A 16 -25.50 23.70 -32.08
C ALA A 16 -24.35 23.46 -31.12
N ALA A 17 -24.54 23.77 -29.85
CA ALA A 17 -23.64 23.36 -28.76
C ALA A 17 -23.70 21.83 -28.69
N CYS A 18 -22.68 21.15 -29.19
CA CYS A 18 -22.44 19.74 -28.91
C CYS A 18 -22.09 19.60 -27.44
N ASP A 19 -23.08 19.24 -26.62
CA ASP A 19 -22.89 18.71 -25.29
C ASP A 19 -22.21 17.32 -25.43
N GLY A 20 -20.92 17.33 -25.73
CA GLY A 20 -20.07 16.18 -25.76
C GLY A 20 -19.81 15.73 -24.33
N LYS A 21 -20.80 15.06 -23.73
CA LYS A 21 -20.58 14.28 -22.53
C LYS A 21 -19.57 13.19 -22.87
N ALA A 22 -18.30 13.42 -22.56
CA ALA A 22 -17.25 12.42 -22.69
C ALA A 22 -17.73 11.12 -22.02
N PRO A 23 -17.52 9.92 -22.62
CA PRO A 23 -17.90 8.67 -21.99
C PRO A 23 -17.25 8.64 -20.61
N GLY A 24 -18.08 8.50 -19.56
CA GLY A 24 -17.69 8.69 -18.18
C GLY A 24 -16.43 7.90 -17.84
N ALA A 25 -15.36 8.62 -17.55
CA ALA A 25 -14.28 8.06 -16.77
C ALA A 25 -14.92 7.53 -15.48
N ALA A 26 -14.89 6.20 -15.28
CA ALA A 26 -15.40 5.58 -14.07
C ALA A 26 -14.81 6.35 -12.88
N ALA A 27 -15.68 6.87 -12.01
CA ALA A 27 -15.26 7.65 -10.87
C ALA A 27 -14.20 6.83 -10.11
N ARG A 28 -13.02 7.41 -9.90
CA ARG A 28 -11.97 6.72 -9.13
C ARG A 28 -12.53 6.42 -7.74
N PRO A 29 -12.31 5.22 -7.20
CA PRO A 29 -12.76 4.91 -5.86
C PRO A 29 -12.18 5.93 -4.87
N SER A 30 -13.01 6.41 -3.95
CA SER A 30 -12.58 7.32 -2.90
C SER A 30 -12.06 6.50 -1.73
N PHE A 31 -10.74 6.45 -1.57
CA PHE A 31 -10.09 5.78 -0.46
C PHE A 31 -10.05 6.68 0.79
N LYS A 32 -9.96 6.06 1.97
CA LYS A 32 -9.73 6.73 3.26
C LYS A 32 -8.24 6.94 3.51
N GLY A 33 -7.42 5.98 3.07
CA GLY A 33 -5.95 6.10 3.05
C GLY A 33 -5.48 7.08 1.97
N VAL A 34 -4.19 7.38 1.97
CA VAL A 34 -3.57 8.24 0.96
C VAL A 34 -3.48 7.48 -0.36
N ASP A 35 -4.22 7.92 -1.37
CA ASP A 35 -4.15 7.35 -2.72
C ASP A 35 -2.81 7.71 -3.37
N ILE A 36 -2.01 6.67 -3.63
CA ILE A 36 -0.72 6.75 -4.32
C ILE A 36 -0.73 5.93 -5.62
N THR A 37 -1.91 5.70 -6.18
CA THR A 37 -2.06 4.97 -7.44
C THR A 37 -1.24 5.63 -8.56
N GLY A 38 -0.40 4.83 -9.22
CA GLY A 38 0.50 5.32 -10.27
C GLY A 38 1.83 5.88 -9.77
N ALA A 39 2.12 5.79 -8.47
CA ALA A 39 3.43 6.17 -7.95
C ALA A 39 4.56 5.35 -8.60
N GLU A 40 5.68 6.01 -8.88
CA GLU A 40 6.87 5.41 -9.49
C GLU A 40 7.86 4.84 -8.45
N TYR A 41 7.40 4.59 -7.25
CA TYR A 41 8.13 3.96 -6.14
C TYR A 41 7.28 2.85 -5.53
N ALA A 42 7.83 2.08 -4.59
CA ALA A 42 7.20 0.92 -4.00
C ALA A 42 6.73 -0.11 -5.07
N ARG A 43 7.52 -0.27 -6.13
CA ARG A 43 7.17 -1.13 -7.29
C ARG A 43 7.82 -2.49 -7.23
N THR A 44 8.92 -2.59 -6.52
CA THR A 44 9.71 -3.82 -6.40
C THR A 44 10.05 -4.11 -4.94
N LEU A 45 9.93 -5.38 -4.58
CA LEU A 45 10.38 -5.91 -3.30
C LEU A 45 11.00 -7.28 -3.60
N ALA A 46 12.27 -7.47 -3.24
CA ALA A 46 12.97 -8.72 -3.40
C ALA A 46 13.82 -8.93 -2.15
N LEU A 47 13.38 -9.81 -1.26
CA LEU A 47 14.00 -10.12 0.02
C LEU A 47 13.83 -11.61 0.33
N THR A 48 14.40 -12.08 1.44
CA THR A 48 14.31 -13.47 1.87
C THR A 48 13.32 -13.60 3.02
N ASP A 49 12.44 -14.60 2.99
CA ASP A 49 11.55 -14.89 4.11
C ASP A 49 12.30 -15.59 5.27
N ALA A 50 11.62 -15.69 6.42
CA ALA A 50 12.18 -16.36 7.60
C ALA A 50 12.42 -17.88 7.39
N GLY A 51 11.94 -18.47 6.31
CA GLY A 51 12.21 -19.84 5.87
C GLY A 51 13.40 -19.97 4.93
N GLY A 52 14.05 -18.86 4.53
CA GLY A 52 15.18 -18.83 3.63
C GLY A 52 14.79 -18.78 2.14
N GLN A 53 13.51 -18.58 1.80
CA GLN A 53 13.06 -18.48 0.42
C GLN A 53 13.08 -17.04 -0.07
N ALA A 54 13.59 -16.82 -1.28
CA ALA A 54 13.49 -15.52 -1.94
C ALA A 54 12.02 -15.20 -2.22
N ARG A 55 11.61 -13.98 -1.92
CA ARG A 55 10.24 -13.48 -2.09
C ARG A 55 10.24 -12.16 -2.84
N THR A 56 9.26 -12.02 -3.70
CA THR A 56 8.97 -10.80 -4.46
C THR A 56 7.48 -10.45 -4.34
N LEU A 57 7.07 -9.26 -4.75
CA LEU A 57 5.65 -8.91 -4.83
C LEU A 57 4.89 -9.83 -5.81
N ALA A 58 5.57 -10.38 -6.82
CA ALA A 58 4.96 -11.27 -7.81
C ALA A 58 4.45 -12.59 -7.20
N ASP A 59 5.05 -13.05 -6.10
CA ASP A 59 4.65 -14.28 -5.40
C ASP A 59 3.27 -14.16 -4.75
N TYR A 60 2.76 -12.95 -4.62
CA TYR A 60 1.48 -12.65 -3.97
C TYR A 60 0.42 -12.14 -4.95
N LYS A 61 0.62 -12.28 -6.27
CA LYS A 61 -0.41 -11.94 -7.26
C LYS A 61 -1.72 -12.67 -6.98
N GLY A 62 -2.83 -11.99 -7.20
CA GLY A 62 -4.17 -12.48 -6.85
C GLY A 62 -4.60 -12.11 -5.42
N LYS A 63 -3.70 -11.55 -4.60
CA LYS A 63 -4.01 -11.06 -3.27
C LYS A 63 -3.80 -9.54 -3.17
N VAL A 64 -4.57 -8.91 -2.31
CA VAL A 64 -4.28 -7.56 -1.83
C VAL A 64 -3.16 -7.67 -0.79
N VAL A 65 -2.07 -6.95 -0.98
CA VAL A 65 -0.87 -7.08 -0.15
C VAL A 65 -0.66 -5.82 0.68
N LEU A 66 -0.39 -5.99 1.98
CA LEU A 66 0.06 -4.91 2.84
C LEU A 66 1.53 -5.15 3.21
N VAL A 67 2.37 -4.15 2.96
CA VAL A 67 3.79 -4.17 3.33
C VAL A 67 4.05 -3.13 4.41
N PHE A 68 4.53 -3.57 5.55
CA PHE A 68 4.91 -2.74 6.68
C PHE A 68 6.39 -2.94 7.02
N PHE A 69 7.12 -1.84 7.20
CA PHE A 69 8.52 -1.86 7.62
C PHE A 69 8.60 -1.61 9.12
N GLY A 70 9.30 -2.48 9.84
CA GLY A 70 9.40 -2.43 11.29
C GLY A 70 10.53 -3.29 11.84
N TYR A 71 10.54 -3.56 13.13
CA TYR A 71 11.51 -4.45 13.77
C TYR A 71 10.88 -5.16 14.96
N THR A 72 11.37 -6.35 15.31
CA THR A 72 10.72 -7.22 16.32
C THR A 72 10.76 -6.66 17.73
N GLN A 73 11.77 -5.84 18.04
CA GLN A 73 11.94 -5.22 19.37
C GLN A 73 11.28 -3.82 19.48
N CYS A 74 10.45 -3.46 18.53
CA CYS A 74 9.64 -2.24 18.61
C CYS A 74 8.62 -2.38 19.76
N PRO A 75 8.58 -1.41 20.70
CA PRO A 75 7.78 -1.59 21.92
C PRO A 75 6.28 -1.35 21.72
N ASP A 76 5.85 -0.72 20.61
CA ASP A 76 4.45 -0.28 20.45
C ASP A 76 3.94 -0.38 19.01
N VAL A 77 4.39 0.47 18.12
CA VAL A 77 3.81 0.65 16.76
C VAL A 77 3.79 -0.64 15.95
N CYS A 78 4.88 -1.41 15.96
CA CYS A 78 4.99 -2.60 15.11
C CYS A 78 4.05 -3.74 15.55
N PRO A 79 4.04 -4.17 16.84
CA PRO A 79 3.11 -5.21 17.26
C PRO A 79 1.64 -4.76 17.13
N THR A 80 1.33 -3.49 17.40
CA THR A 80 -0.02 -2.94 17.25
C THR A 80 -0.45 -2.99 15.78
N THR A 81 0.36 -2.54 14.83
CA THR A 81 0.05 -2.57 13.39
C THR A 81 -0.20 -4.00 12.90
N MET A 82 0.62 -4.96 13.32
CA MET A 82 0.47 -6.35 12.90
C MET A 82 -0.76 -7.01 13.53
N ALA A 83 -1.07 -6.69 14.78
CA ALA A 83 -2.28 -7.16 15.46
C ALA A 83 -3.56 -6.56 14.81
N GLU A 84 -3.54 -5.26 14.48
CA GLU A 84 -4.64 -4.62 13.73
C GLU A 84 -4.85 -5.31 12.37
N LEU A 85 -3.79 -5.62 11.64
CA LEU A 85 -3.91 -6.32 10.36
C LEU A 85 -4.49 -7.73 10.52
N ALA A 86 -4.07 -8.48 11.56
CA ALA A 86 -4.65 -9.79 11.86
C ALA A 86 -6.16 -9.68 12.17
N GLU A 87 -6.55 -8.68 12.95
CA GLU A 87 -7.96 -8.40 13.26
C GLU A 87 -8.77 -8.01 12.03
N ILE A 88 -8.21 -7.15 11.15
CA ILE A 88 -8.82 -6.77 9.87
C ILE A 88 -9.08 -8.01 9.02
N LYS A 89 -8.09 -8.90 8.87
CA LYS A 89 -8.26 -10.17 8.13
C LYS A 89 -9.39 -11.02 8.71
N ARG A 90 -9.49 -11.09 10.04
CA ARG A 90 -10.57 -11.81 10.73
C ARG A 90 -11.93 -11.18 10.44
N GLN A 91 -12.05 -9.85 10.47
CA GLN A 91 -13.30 -9.12 10.19
C GLN A 91 -13.74 -9.22 8.72
N LEU A 92 -12.79 -9.35 7.79
CA LEU A 92 -13.08 -9.59 6.38
C LEU A 92 -13.61 -11.03 6.10
N GLY A 93 -13.55 -11.93 7.07
CA GLY A 93 -14.05 -13.30 6.93
C GLY A 93 -13.35 -14.05 5.79
N ALA A 94 -14.11 -14.59 4.84
CA ALA A 94 -13.57 -15.32 3.69
C ALA A 94 -12.61 -14.46 2.82
N ASP A 95 -12.88 -13.18 2.68
CA ASP A 95 -12.02 -12.27 1.93
C ASP A 95 -10.69 -12.01 2.64
N GLY A 96 -10.59 -12.23 3.95
CA GLY A 96 -9.34 -12.13 4.70
C GLY A 96 -8.24 -13.07 4.19
N ALA A 97 -8.61 -14.22 3.61
CA ALA A 97 -7.64 -15.13 2.96
C ALA A 97 -7.01 -14.54 1.68
N ARG A 98 -7.68 -13.55 1.07
CA ARG A 98 -7.20 -12.81 -0.11
C ARG A 98 -6.34 -11.59 0.26
N VAL A 99 -6.13 -11.34 1.56
CA VAL A 99 -5.26 -10.28 2.07
C VAL A 99 -3.98 -10.90 2.61
N GLN A 100 -2.82 -10.43 2.13
CA GLN A 100 -1.50 -10.87 2.56
C GLN A 100 -0.82 -9.77 3.37
N GLY A 101 -0.45 -10.07 4.61
CA GLY A 101 0.41 -9.21 5.43
C GLY A 101 1.89 -9.58 5.25
N ILE A 102 2.71 -8.57 5.00
CA ILE A 102 4.17 -8.68 4.88
C ILE A 102 4.82 -7.69 5.85
N PHE A 103 5.65 -8.20 6.71
CA PHE A 103 6.51 -7.43 7.61
C PHE A 103 7.94 -7.46 7.08
N VAL A 104 8.54 -6.31 6.82
CA VAL A 104 9.94 -6.18 6.40
C VAL A 104 10.75 -5.65 7.56
N THR A 105 11.72 -6.44 8.05
CA THR A 105 12.56 -5.92 9.14
C THR A 105 13.52 -4.84 8.65
N VAL A 106 13.60 -3.74 9.40
CA VAL A 106 14.61 -2.69 9.23
C VAL A 106 15.81 -2.87 10.16
N ASP A 107 15.82 -3.96 10.93
CA ASP A 107 16.89 -4.30 11.89
C ASP A 107 17.38 -5.75 11.70
N PRO A 108 17.93 -6.08 10.53
CA PRO A 108 18.34 -7.45 10.22
C PRO A 108 19.47 -7.99 11.11
N GLU A 109 20.14 -7.10 11.85
CA GLU A 109 21.21 -7.50 12.79
C GLU A 109 20.64 -8.19 14.03
N ARG A 110 19.51 -7.68 14.58
CA ARG A 110 18.84 -8.29 15.75
C ARG A 110 17.74 -9.27 15.33
N ASP A 111 17.07 -9.02 14.22
CA ASP A 111 15.96 -9.84 13.75
C ASP A 111 16.46 -11.04 12.94
N SER A 112 16.98 -12.04 13.65
CA SER A 112 17.37 -13.32 13.02
C SER A 112 16.14 -14.02 12.39
N ALA A 113 16.37 -14.93 11.43
CA ALA A 113 15.28 -15.68 10.80
C ALA A 113 14.40 -16.44 11.81
N PRO A 114 14.95 -17.17 12.81
CA PRO A 114 14.13 -17.81 13.83
C PRO A 114 13.30 -16.82 14.67
N LEU A 115 13.89 -15.68 15.05
CA LEU A 115 13.20 -14.65 15.84
C LEU A 115 12.05 -14.02 15.03
N LEU A 116 12.32 -13.66 13.78
CA LEU A 116 11.32 -13.09 12.89
C LEU A 116 10.16 -14.07 12.64
N LYS A 117 10.48 -15.37 12.44
CA LYS A 117 9.47 -16.42 12.30
C LYS A 117 8.58 -16.53 13.54
N ALA A 118 9.19 -16.56 14.73
CA ALA A 118 8.47 -16.62 16.00
C ALA A 118 7.60 -15.37 16.23
N TYR A 119 8.12 -14.19 15.89
CA TYR A 119 7.39 -12.93 15.99
C TYR A 119 6.15 -12.93 15.09
N MET A 120 6.30 -13.31 13.81
CA MET A 120 5.19 -13.34 12.86
C MET A 120 4.10 -14.36 13.21
N ALA A 121 4.46 -15.46 13.84
CA ALA A 121 3.50 -16.49 14.29
C ALA A 121 2.44 -15.97 15.27
N ASN A 122 2.73 -14.87 15.99
CA ASN A 122 1.75 -14.26 16.89
C ASN A 122 0.58 -13.56 16.17
N PHE A 123 0.71 -13.27 14.88
CA PHE A 123 -0.28 -12.50 14.11
C PHE A 123 -1.06 -13.34 13.08
N GLY A 124 -0.69 -14.61 12.94
CA GLY A 124 -1.39 -15.54 12.06
C GLY A 124 -0.44 -16.39 11.21
N PRO A 125 -0.90 -17.57 10.77
CA PRO A 125 -0.04 -18.54 10.08
C PRO A 125 0.38 -18.11 8.67
N ASP A 126 -0.32 -17.16 8.08
CA ASP A 126 -0.11 -16.65 6.73
C ASP A 126 0.57 -15.27 6.68
N MET A 127 0.94 -14.73 7.84
CA MET A 127 1.76 -13.51 7.92
C MET A 127 3.21 -13.82 7.58
N VAL A 128 3.80 -13.01 6.71
CA VAL A 128 5.16 -13.24 6.20
C VAL A 128 6.12 -12.18 6.73
N GLY A 129 7.21 -12.64 7.36
CA GLY A 129 8.33 -11.79 7.75
C GLY A 129 9.45 -11.88 6.71
N LEU A 130 9.87 -10.75 6.18
CA LEU A 130 10.98 -10.63 5.23
C LEU A 130 12.19 -9.97 5.88
N ARG A 131 13.37 -10.46 5.50
CA ARG A 131 14.67 -9.96 5.92
C ARG A 131 15.66 -9.97 4.75
N GLY A 132 16.77 -9.32 4.93
CA GLY A 132 17.88 -9.30 3.98
C GLY A 132 19.17 -8.88 4.68
N THR A 133 20.23 -8.69 3.92
CA THR A 133 21.43 -7.99 4.37
C THR A 133 21.10 -6.52 4.66
N PRO A 134 21.93 -5.82 5.46
CA PRO A 134 21.72 -4.38 5.69
C PRO A 134 21.60 -3.56 4.40
N ASP A 135 22.32 -3.91 3.35
CA ASP A 135 22.27 -3.19 2.07
C ASP A 135 21.00 -3.50 1.28
N GLU A 136 20.51 -4.74 1.29
CA GLU A 136 19.22 -5.11 0.70
C GLU A 136 18.06 -4.39 1.40
N ILE A 137 18.10 -4.30 2.73
CA ILE A 137 17.10 -3.55 3.50
C ILE A 137 17.14 -2.06 3.18
N LYS A 138 18.33 -1.45 3.09
CA LYS A 138 18.48 -0.05 2.66
C LYS A 138 17.93 0.18 1.24
N ALA A 139 18.19 -0.75 0.32
CA ALA A 139 17.67 -0.68 -1.04
C ALA A 139 16.14 -0.78 -1.07
N ALA A 140 15.56 -1.73 -0.33
CA ALA A 140 14.11 -1.86 -0.21
C ALA A 140 13.47 -0.62 0.43
N ALA A 141 14.04 -0.11 1.52
CA ALA A 141 13.56 1.10 2.18
C ALA A 141 13.61 2.33 1.25
N LYS A 142 14.68 2.49 0.46
CA LYS A 142 14.81 3.54 -0.55
C LYS A 142 13.74 3.42 -1.63
N GLU A 143 13.49 2.21 -2.15
CA GLU A 143 12.46 1.94 -3.14
C GLU A 143 11.05 2.29 -2.61
N PHE A 144 10.79 2.03 -1.34
CA PHE A 144 9.54 2.35 -0.66
C PHE A 144 9.50 3.76 -0.06
N LYS A 145 10.55 4.56 -0.20
CA LYS A 145 10.69 5.87 0.47
C LYS A 145 10.46 5.79 1.99
N VAL A 146 10.86 4.69 2.58
CA VAL A 146 10.82 4.46 4.02
C VAL A 146 12.09 5.01 4.66
N PHE A 147 11.93 5.89 5.62
CA PHE A 147 13.01 6.32 6.51
C PHE A 147 13.18 5.32 7.64
N PHE A 148 14.40 5.03 8.03
CA PHE A 148 14.71 4.37 9.29
C PHE A 148 16.10 4.79 9.79
N SER A 149 16.26 4.83 11.13
CA SER A 149 17.50 5.22 11.78
C SER A 149 17.62 4.62 13.17
N LYS A 150 18.78 4.11 13.53
CA LYS A 150 19.06 3.66 14.89
C LYS A 150 19.17 4.85 15.83
N VAL A 151 18.49 4.78 16.97
CA VAL A 151 18.52 5.76 18.05
C VAL A 151 19.20 5.10 19.25
N PRO A 152 20.38 5.55 19.67
CA PRO A 152 21.10 4.99 20.82
C PRO A 152 20.23 5.00 22.08
N GLY A 153 20.26 3.90 22.81
CA GLY A 153 19.58 3.76 24.11
C GLY A 153 20.48 4.16 25.28
N LYS A 154 20.08 3.74 26.48
CA LYS A 154 20.79 4.08 27.72
C LYS A 154 22.11 3.31 27.92
N THR A 155 22.32 2.22 27.21
CA THR A 155 23.55 1.41 27.29
C THR A 155 24.22 1.35 25.92
N ALA A 156 25.52 1.02 25.89
CA ALA A 156 26.29 0.96 24.64
C ALA A 156 25.72 -0.04 23.59
N THR A 157 24.94 -1.02 24.04
CA THR A 157 24.38 -2.08 23.18
C THR A 157 22.86 -1.94 22.96
N SER A 158 22.20 -1.00 23.67
CA SER A 158 20.77 -0.78 23.51
C SER A 158 20.49 0.31 22.48
N TYR A 159 19.49 0.09 21.64
CA TYR A 159 18.97 1.09 20.70
C TYR A 159 17.53 0.78 20.31
N THR A 160 16.81 1.80 19.90
CA THR A 160 15.56 1.70 19.15
C THR A 160 15.79 2.04 17.68
N VAL A 161 14.81 1.80 16.84
CA VAL A 161 14.87 2.22 15.44
C VAL A 161 13.67 3.10 15.15
N ASP A 162 13.93 4.36 14.86
CA ASP A 162 12.91 5.24 14.28
C ASP A 162 12.67 4.83 12.84
N HIS A 163 11.41 4.69 12.46
CA HIS A 163 11.07 4.34 11.08
C HIS A 163 9.72 4.95 10.66
N THR A 164 9.49 5.02 9.35
CA THR A 164 8.20 5.44 8.81
C THR A 164 7.09 4.51 9.31
N ALA A 165 6.12 5.08 10.03
CA ALA A 165 4.99 4.35 10.60
C ALA A 165 3.79 4.36 9.63
N GLY A 166 3.74 3.39 8.74
CA GLY A 166 2.65 3.21 7.78
C GLY A 166 2.86 2.00 6.89
N SER A 167 1.77 1.56 6.27
CA SER A 167 1.75 0.39 5.41
C SER A 167 1.44 0.79 3.96
N TYR A 168 2.11 0.14 3.03
CA TYR A 168 1.81 0.22 1.60
C TYR A 168 0.82 -0.87 1.22
N VAL A 169 -0.24 -0.49 0.51
CA VAL A 169 -1.27 -1.43 0.06
C VAL A 169 -1.20 -1.59 -1.44
N PHE A 170 -1.15 -2.84 -1.87
CA PHE A 170 -1.10 -3.24 -3.28
C PHE A 170 -2.39 -3.96 -3.66
N ASP A 171 -2.86 -3.74 -4.87
CA ASP A 171 -3.98 -4.50 -5.44
C ASP A 171 -3.57 -5.93 -5.84
N ALA A 172 -4.54 -6.73 -6.25
CA ALA A 172 -4.33 -8.12 -6.67
C ALA A 172 -3.44 -8.26 -7.94
N LYS A 173 -3.21 -7.17 -8.68
CA LYS A 173 -2.29 -7.10 -9.82
C LYS A 173 -0.85 -6.79 -9.40
N GLY A 174 -0.62 -6.54 -8.11
CA GLY A 174 0.68 -6.15 -7.54
C GLY A 174 1.05 -4.69 -7.82
N LYS A 175 0.07 -3.82 -8.04
CA LYS A 175 0.28 -2.37 -8.20
C LYS A 175 0.06 -1.67 -6.87
N VAL A 176 0.96 -0.76 -6.49
CA VAL A 176 0.77 0.07 -5.31
C VAL A 176 -0.43 0.99 -5.49
N ARG A 177 -1.28 1.06 -4.47
CA ARG A 177 -2.52 1.83 -4.49
C ARG A 177 -2.61 2.83 -3.36
N LEU A 178 -2.29 2.42 -2.13
CA LEU A 178 -2.48 3.25 -0.96
C LEU A 178 -1.24 3.26 -0.07
N PHE A 179 -1.11 4.35 0.67
CA PHE A 179 -0.32 4.43 1.88
C PHE A 179 -1.25 4.72 3.07
N THR A 180 -1.30 3.81 4.04
CA THR A 180 -2.08 3.99 5.27
C THR A 180 -1.15 4.26 6.44
N ARG A 181 -1.44 5.32 7.21
CA ARG A 181 -0.63 5.72 8.37
C ARG A 181 -1.04 4.94 9.60
N TYR A 182 -0.10 4.70 10.50
CA TYR A 182 -0.42 4.22 11.84
C TYR A 182 -1.49 5.10 12.49
N GLY A 183 -2.48 4.49 13.15
CA GLY A 183 -3.56 5.21 13.82
C GLY A 183 -4.67 5.75 12.90
N SER A 184 -4.67 5.41 11.60
CA SER A 184 -5.77 5.80 10.69
C SER A 184 -7.10 5.11 10.99
N GLY A 185 -7.09 4.10 11.84
CA GLY A 185 -8.27 3.35 12.26
C GLY A 185 -8.55 2.11 11.40
N THR A 186 -8.88 1.02 12.08
CA THR A 186 -9.12 -0.30 11.50
C THR A 186 -10.25 -0.28 10.46
N GLN A 187 -11.36 0.42 10.76
CA GLN A 187 -12.51 0.47 9.85
C GLN A 187 -12.18 1.17 8.52
N ALA A 188 -11.40 2.26 8.56
CA ALA A 188 -10.98 2.95 7.36
C ALA A 188 -10.20 2.04 6.42
N LEU A 189 -9.28 1.23 6.97
CA LEU A 189 -8.52 0.27 6.17
C LEU A 189 -9.39 -0.89 5.67
N ILE A 190 -10.34 -1.38 6.46
CA ILE A 190 -11.32 -2.40 6.00
C ILE A 190 -12.11 -1.89 4.78
N ASP A 191 -12.60 -0.65 4.84
CA ASP A 191 -13.37 -0.05 3.74
C ASP A 191 -12.53 0.03 2.46
N ASP A 192 -11.28 0.47 2.58
CA ASP A 192 -10.33 0.56 1.46
C ASP A 192 -9.99 -0.83 0.89
N LEU A 193 -9.75 -1.82 1.76
CA LEU A 193 -9.46 -3.19 1.31
C LEU A 193 -10.64 -3.81 0.58
N LYS A 194 -11.89 -3.57 1.01
CA LYS A 194 -13.09 -4.05 0.30
C LYS A 194 -13.17 -3.48 -1.11
N ILE A 195 -12.80 -2.22 -1.32
CA ILE A 195 -12.73 -1.62 -2.66
C ILE A 195 -11.73 -2.39 -3.52
N LEU A 196 -10.49 -2.61 -3.02
CA LEU A 196 -9.45 -3.31 -3.77
C LEU A 196 -9.77 -4.79 -4.02
N LEU A 197 -10.43 -5.46 -3.06
CA LEU A 197 -10.86 -6.86 -3.17
C LEU A 197 -11.99 -7.06 -4.19
N ALA A 198 -12.78 -6.02 -4.46
CA ALA A 198 -13.83 -6.02 -5.48
C ALA A 198 -13.31 -5.75 -6.90
N GLU A 199 -12.06 -5.27 -7.05
CA GLU A 199 -11.46 -5.04 -8.37
C GLU A 199 -11.13 -6.40 -9.05
N PRO A 200 -11.29 -6.50 -10.38
CA PRO A 200 -10.92 -7.71 -11.11
C PRO A 200 -9.40 -7.94 -11.06
N VAL A 201 -9.00 -9.20 -10.92
CA VAL A 201 -7.59 -9.65 -10.95
C VAL A 201 -7.02 -9.58 -12.38
#